data_843209b0574f46f029ae8052cefec295
#
_entry.id   843209b0574f46f029ae8052cefec295
#
_cell.length_a   1.000
_cell.length_b   1.000
_cell.length_c   1.000
_cell.angle_alpha   90.00
_cell.angle_beta   90.00
_cell.angle_gamma   90.00
#
_symmetry.space_group_name_H-M   'P 1'
#
loop_
_entity.id
_entity.type
_entity.pdbx_description
1 polymer ?
#
loop_
_entity_poly.entity_id
_entity_poly.type
_entity_poly.pdbx_seq_one_letter_code
_entity_poly.pdbx_strand_id
1 'polypeptide(L)'
;MVRLIVDSGSTKTDWCFAIPDGKFVRINTSGINPAVQAPDIIEGILNNELLPSLTTQAINRNDAGEIYYYGAGCTPDRQPIMRNMLIRTFSSSKTIEVNSDLLAAARALCLRKEGIACILGTGANSCLYDGTNIIAQTPALGYILGDEGSGAVLGRNFLNGILKGWLPIELRNLFMSEWQLNVSDIIEKVYREPSPNRFMASIARFIASNMDNYPQLADMV
;
A
#
# COMPACT_ATOMS: atom_id res chain seq x y z
N MET A 1 9.20 14.76 23.29
CA MET A 1 8.82 15.09 21.90
C MET A 1 8.31 13.82 21.27
N VAL A 2 7.13 13.84 20.69
CA VAL A 2 6.54 12.69 19.99
C VAL A 2 7.16 12.61 18.60
N ARG A 3 7.52 11.40 18.18
CA ARG A 3 7.94 11.10 16.81
C ARG A 3 6.81 10.40 16.08
N LEU A 4 6.42 10.92 14.93
CA LEU A 4 5.43 10.30 14.06
C LEU A 4 6.13 9.59 12.91
N ILE A 5 5.90 8.29 12.79
CA ILE A 5 6.36 7.47 11.67
C ILE A 5 5.12 7.01 10.90
N VAL A 6 5.12 7.24 9.62
CA VAL A 6 3.96 6.93 8.76
C VAL A 6 4.38 5.97 7.65
N ASP A 7 3.63 4.88 7.55
CA ASP A 7 3.71 3.93 6.43
C ASP A 7 2.39 4.00 5.64
N SER A 8 2.47 4.50 4.42
CA SER A 8 1.29 4.77 3.59
C SER A 8 1.33 3.99 2.29
N GLY A 9 0.55 2.93 2.25
CA GLY A 9 0.27 2.20 1.02
C GLY A 9 -0.94 2.76 0.26
N SER A 10 -1.17 2.23 -0.95
CA SER A 10 -2.35 2.62 -1.74
C SER A 10 -3.69 2.21 -1.11
N THR A 11 -3.71 1.28 -0.16
CA THR A 11 -4.94 0.75 0.45
C THR A 11 -5.19 1.30 1.85
N LYS A 12 -4.15 1.42 2.65
CA LYS A 12 -4.22 1.94 4.03
C LYS A 12 -2.98 2.76 4.36
N THR A 13 -3.11 3.63 5.37
CA THR A 13 -2.00 4.36 5.97
C THR A 13 -1.95 4.05 7.47
N ASP A 14 -0.80 3.60 7.94
CA ASP A 14 -0.49 3.38 9.35
C ASP A 14 0.26 4.60 9.91
N TRP A 15 -0.33 5.28 10.90
CA TRP A 15 0.24 6.40 11.61
C TRP A 15 0.71 5.94 12.99
N CYS A 16 2.01 5.88 13.23
CA CYS A 16 2.60 5.41 14.47
C CYS A 16 3.22 6.57 15.25
N PHE A 17 2.61 6.93 16.37
CA PHE A 17 3.10 7.94 17.29
C PHE A 17 3.96 7.27 18.38
N ALA A 18 5.28 7.48 18.31
CA ALA A 18 6.22 7.05 19.33
C ALA A 18 6.30 8.12 20.44
N ILE A 19 5.77 7.80 21.61
CA ILE A 19 5.72 8.67 22.78
C ILE A 19 6.99 8.49 23.62
N PRO A 20 7.51 9.55 24.29
CA PRO A 20 8.78 9.48 25.03
C PRO A 20 8.85 8.44 26.14
N ASP A 21 7.71 7.96 26.67
CA ASP A 21 7.63 6.90 27.68
C ASP A 21 7.77 5.48 27.12
N GLY A 22 8.10 5.35 25.83
CA GLY A 22 8.28 4.07 25.13
C GLY A 22 6.99 3.45 24.62
N LYS A 23 5.85 4.15 24.74
CA LYS A 23 4.58 3.67 24.17
C LYS A 23 4.43 4.07 22.72
N PHE A 24 3.66 3.25 22.00
CA PHE A 24 3.29 3.49 20.61
C PHE A 24 1.77 3.56 20.49
N VAL A 25 1.28 4.63 19.89
CA VAL A 25 -0.13 4.72 19.51
C VAL A 25 -0.24 4.63 18.00
N ARG A 26 -1.10 3.74 17.52
CA ARG A 26 -1.31 3.52 16.09
C ARG A 26 -2.71 3.93 15.68
N ILE A 27 -2.78 4.66 14.58
CA ILE A 27 -4.01 5.06 13.91
C ILE A 27 -3.95 4.54 12.49
N ASN A 28 -5.05 4.03 11.98
CA ASN A 28 -5.19 3.60 10.60
C ASN A 28 -6.17 4.51 9.87
N THR A 29 -5.82 4.91 8.67
CA THR A 29 -6.69 5.63 7.76
C THR A 29 -6.70 4.97 6.38
N SER A 30 -7.54 5.45 5.50
CA SER A 30 -7.50 5.14 4.07
C SER A 30 -6.12 5.42 3.49
N GLY A 31 -5.72 4.65 2.48
CA GLY A 31 -4.41 4.78 1.84
C GLY A 31 -4.24 6.11 1.13
N ILE A 32 -3.03 6.67 1.24
CA ILE A 32 -2.64 7.93 0.60
C ILE A 32 -1.57 7.62 -0.45
N ASN A 33 -1.86 8.00 -1.70
CA ASN A 33 -0.93 7.86 -2.82
C ASN A 33 -1.00 9.13 -3.71
N PRO A 34 -0.08 10.09 -3.55
CA PRO A 34 -0.11 11.35 -4.27
C PRO A 34 0.17 11.24 -5.78
N ALA A 35 0.57 10.07 -6.28
CA ALA A 35 0.73 9.84 -7.71
C ALA A 35 -0.60 9.64 -8.44
N VAL A 36 -1.64 9.14 -7.73
CA VAL A 36 -2.92 8.75 -8.34
C VAL A 36 -4.13 9.41 -7.69
N GLN A 37 -3.97 10.05 -6.53
CA GLN A 37 -5.04 10.76 -5.83
C GLN A 37 -4.89 12.26 -6.01
N ALA A 38 -6.03 12.94 -6.21
CA ALA A 38 -6.07 14.40 -6.21
C ALA A 38 -5.84 14.97 -4.80
N PRO A 39 -5.29 16.18 -4.66
CA PRO A 39 -4.99 16.77 -3.36
C PRO A 39 -6.16 16.87 -2.39
N ASP A 40 -7.36 17.17 -2.86
CA ASP A 40 -8.59 17.26 -2.08
C ASP A 40 -9.00 15.93 -1.44
N ILE A 41 -8.76 14.82 -2.13
CA ILE A 41 -8.99 13.47 -1.60
C ILE A 41 -8.04 13.22 -0.42
N ILE A 42 -6.76 13.55 -0.57
CA ILE A 42 -5.77 13.38 0.50
C ILE A 42 -6.09 14.29 1.69
N GLU A 43 -6.44 15.55 1.44
CA GLU A 43 -6.89 16.48 2.49
C GLU A 43 -8.15 15.95 3.20
N GLY A 44 -9.07 15.33 2.47
CA GLY A 44 -10.25 14.66 3.01
C GLY A 44 -9.88 13.53 3.99
N ILE A 45 -8.92 12.68 3.67
CA ILE A 45 -8.43 11.61 4.55
C ILE A 45 -7.81 12.21 5.83
N LEU A 46 -6.97 13.24 5.68
CA LEU A 46 -6.34 13.90 6.82
C LEU A 46 -7.37 14.54 7.75
N ASN A 47 -8.35 15.24 7.20
CA ASN A 47 -9.32 16.00 7.98
C ASN A 47 -10.45 15.13 8.56
N ASN A 48 -10.93 14.12 7.83
CA ASN A 48 -12.12 13.37 8.19
C ASN A 48 -11.81 12.03 8.86
N GLU A 49 -10.58 11.50 8.69
CA GLU A 49 -10.20 10.23 9.29
C GLU A 49 -9.09 10.41 10.34
N LEU A 50 -7.96 11.06 9.98
CA LEU A 50 -6.82 11.21 10.89
C LEU A 50 -7.12 12.13 12.07
N LEU A 51 -7.55 13.37 11.82
CA LEU A 51 -7.74 14.35 12.90
C LEU A 51 -8.81 13.92 13.92
N PRO A 52 -9.96 13.36 13.54
CA PRO A 52 -10.92 12.82 14.51
C PRO A 52 -10.34 11.64 15.32
N SER A 53 -9.55 10.76 14.66
CA SER A 53 -8.90 9.65 15.34
C SER A 53 -7.85 10.09 16.36
N LEU A 54 -7.10 11.15 16.07
CA LEU A 54 -6.18 11.78 17.04
C LEU A 54 -6.93 12.25 18.29
N THR A 55 -8.07 12.92 18.09
CA THR A 55 -8.92 13.40 19.20
C THR A 55 -9.43 12.23 20.05
N THR A 56 -9.91 11.16 19.41
CA THR A 56 -10.38 9.95 20.11
C THR A 56 -9.30 9.28 20.93
N GLN A 57 -8.05 9.27 20.44
CA GLN A 57 -6.89 8.69 21.13
C GLN A 57 -6.20 9.67 22.11
N ALA A 58 -6.78 10.86 22.34
CA ALA A 58 -6.22 11.92 23.17
C ALA A 58 -4.79 12.33 22.78
N ILE A 59 -4.46 12.29 21.48
CA ILE A 59 -3.17 12.72 20.93
C ILE A 59 -3.32 14.16 20.42
N ASN A 60 -2.49 15.04 20.95
CA ASN A 60 -2.41 16.39 20.41
C ASN A 60 -1.48 16.41 19.19
N ARG A 61 -2.00 16.78 18.01
CA ARG A 61 -1.22 16.90 16.78
C ARG A 61 0.00 17.81 16.92
N ASN A 62 -0.05 18.81 17.80
CA ASN A 62 1.04 19.74 18.04
C ASN A 62 2.22 19.12 18.81
N ASP A 63 2.05 17.93 19.40
CA ASP A 63 3.12 17.21 20.09
C ASP A 63 4.04 16.45 19.11
N ALA A 64 3.59 16.21 17.87
CA ALA A 64 4.40 15.58 16.82
C ALA A 64 5.53 16.52 16.37
N GLY A 65 6.69 16.39 16.99
CA GLY A 65 7.85 17.26 16.73
C GLY A 65 8.69 16.83 15.53
N GLU A 66 8.73 15.54 15.24
CA GLU A 66 9.42 14.96 14.09
C GLU A 66 8.46 14.04 13.34
N ILE A 67 8.39 14.17 12.03
CA ILE A 67 7.54 13.35 11.16
C ILE A 67 8.40 12.71 10.07
N TYR A 68 8.32 11.40 10.00
CA TYR A 68 8.94 10.56 8.96
C TYR A 68 7.83 9.85 8.20
N TYR A 69 7.49 10.40 7.04
CA TYR A 69 6.45 9.86 6.17
C TYR A 69 7.07 9.04 5.04
N TYR A 70 6.62 7.82 4.90
CA TYR A 70 6.99 6.91 3.82
C TYR A 70 5.71 6.50 3.09
N GLY A 71 5.64 6.79 1.79
CA GLY A 71 4.39 6.56 1.07
C GLY A 71 4.56 6.04 -0.34
N ALA A 72 3.63 5.15 -0.73
CA ALA A 72 3.46 4.78 -2.12
C ALA A 72 3.20 6.02 -2.97
N GLY A 73 3.83 6.10 -4.14
CA GLY A 73 3.69 7.24 -5.05
C GLY A 73 4.35 8.53 -4.58
N CYS A 74 5.13 8.52 -3.48
CA CYS A 74 5.94 9.66 -3.05
C CYS A 74 7.23 9.74 -3.88
N THR A 75 7.09 9.93 -5.19
CA THR A 75 8.19 10.21 -6.12
C THR A 75 8.79 11.59 -5.83
N PRO A 76 10.03 11.89 -6.26
CA PRO A 76 10.68 13.18 -5.97
C PRO A 76 9.86 14.42 -6.33
N ASP A 77 9.08 14.36 -7.40
CA ASP A 77 8.17 15.43 -7.83
C ASP A 77 6.89 15.53 -6.97
N ARG A 78 6.48 14.46 -6.29
CA ARG A 78 5.29 14.39 -5.44
C ARG A 78 5.57 14.61 -3.96
N GLN A 79 6.79 14.35 -3.50
CA GLN A 79 7.19 14.60 -2.11
C GLN A 79 6.87 16.01 -1.59
N PRO A 80 7.09 17.10 -2.36
CA PRO A 80 6.75 18.44 -1.89
C PRO A 80 5.25 18.64 -1.64
N ILE A 81 4.38 18.01 -2.42
CA ILE A 81 2.93 18.08 -2.25
C ILE A 81 2.54 17.47 -0.89
N MET A 82 2.98 16.24 -0.64
CA MET A 82 2.69 15.55 0.62
C MET A 82 3.31 16.28 1.82
N ARG A 83 4.55 16.77 1.67
CA ARG A 83 5.22 17.54 2.72
C ARG A 83 4.43 18.79 3.10
N ASN A 84 3.91 19.54 2.14
CA ASN A 84 3.10 20.74 2.39
C ASN A 84 1.80 20.42 3.11
N MET A 85 1.14 19.29 2.78
CA MET A 85 -0.06 18.84 3.49
C MET A 85 0.24 18.49 4.94
N LEU A 86 1.34 17.78 5.20
CA LEU A 86 1.79 17.45 6.55
C LEU A 86 2.15 18.70 7.37
N ILE A 87 2.80 19.71 6.77
CA ILE A 87 3.08 21.01 7.42
C ILE A 87 1.78 21.69 7.87
N ARG A 88 0.73 21.70 7.03
CA ARG A 88 -0.57 22.28 7.39
C ARG A 88 -1.26 21.50 8.50
N THR A 89 -1.17 20.16 8.45
CA THR A 89 -1.82 19.28 9.43
C THR A 89 -1.10 19.31 10.79
N PHE A 90 0.23 19.35 10.79
CA PHE A 90 1.10 19.29 11.96
C PHE A 90 2.01 20.52 12.04
N SER A 91 1.39 21.70 12.23
CA SER A 91 2.07 22.99 12.10
C SER A 91 3.19 23.25 13.12
N SER A 92 3.24 22.48 14.22
CA SER A 92 4.27 22.59 15.27
C SER A 92 5.48 21.69 15.05
N SER A 93 5.48 20.86 13.99
CA SER A 93 6.57 19.93 13.71
C SER A 93 7.83 20.66 13.25
N LYS A 94 8.96 20.29 13.83
CA LYS A 94 10.28 20.87 13.50
C LYS A 94 10.92 20.20 12.30
N THR A 95 10.66 18.93 12.12
CA THR A 95 11.22 18.11 11.05
C THR A 95 10.11 17.34 10.36
N ILE A 96 10.00 17.46 9.05
CA ILE A 96 9.09 16.65 8.24
C ILE A 96 9.88 16.11 7.04
N GLU A 97 10.09 14.81 7.04
CA GLU A 97 10.70 14.06 5.93
C GLU A 97 9.62 13.26 5.22
N VAL A 98 9.62 13.33 3.90
CA VAL A 98 8.72 12.54 3.03
C VAL A 98 9.57 11.74 2.07
N ASN A 99 9.37 10.44 2.07
CA ASN A 99 10.13 9.49 1.25
C ASN A 99 9.18 8.44 0.64
N SER A 100 9.69 7.62 -0.28
CA SER A 100 8.96 6.47 -0.80
C SER A 100 8.82 5.37 0.27
N ASP A 101 7.75 4.60 0.19
CA ASP A 101 7.52 3.37 0.96
C ASP A 101 8.66 2.35 0.79
N LEU A 102 9.25 2.28 -0.40
CA LEU A 102 10.39 1.42 -0.70
C LEU A 102 11.62 1.76 0.14
N LEU A 103 11.86 3.05 0.45
CA LEU A 103 12.93 3.42 1.37
C LEU A 103 12.64 3.00 2.82
N ALA A 104 11.38 2.99 3.25
CA ALA A 104 11.01 2.44 4.55
C ALA A 104 11.32 0.94 4.62
N ALA A 105 10.93 0.18 3.60
CA ALA A 105 11.22 -1.24 3.51
C ALA A 105 12.74 -1.51 3.53
N ALA A 106 13.52 -0.76 2.76
CA ALA A 106 14.97 -0.89 2.74
C ALA A 106 15.59 -0.60 4.11
N ARG A 107 15.20 0.49 4.77
CA ARG A 107 15.67 0.85 6.12
C ARG A 107 15.27 -0.17 7.17
N ALA A 108 14.08 -0.74 7.08
CA ALA A 108 13.58 -1.74 8.02
C ALA A 108 14.27 -3.10 7.87
N LEU A 109 14.52 -3.54 6.64
CA LEU A 109 15.10 -4.85 6.34
C LEU A 109 16.63 -4.85 6.41
N CYS A 110 17.25 -3.85 5.81
CA CYS A 110 18.71 -3.79 5.67
C CYS A 110 19.37 -2.97 6.81
N LEU A 111 18.58 -2.16 7.55
CA LEU A 111 19.08 -1.24 8.57
C LEU A 111 20.09 -0.24 7.97
N ARG A 112 21.38 -0.37 8.32
CA ARG A 112 22.49 0.44 7.80
C ARG A 112 23.45 -0.36 6.93
N LYS A 113 23.03 -1.53 6.45
CA LYS A 113 23.83 -2.38 5.57
C LYS A 113 23.29 -2.28 4.15
N GLU A 114 24.15 -2.50 3.19
CA GLU A 114 23.72 -2.70 1.80
C GLU A 114 22.85 -3.94 1.66
N GLY A 115 21.93 -3.92 0.71
CA GLY A 115 21.02 -5.05 0.47
C GLY A 115 19.97 -4.75 -0.59
N ILE A 116 19.18 -5.76 -0.88
CA ILE A 116 18.00 -5.65 -1.75
C ILE A 116 16.76 -5.69 -0.87
N ALA A 117 15.88 -4.72 -1.05
CA ALA A 117 14.57 -4.70 -0.41
C ALA A 117 13.48 -4.83 -1.46
N CYS A 118 12.46 -5.65 -1.15
CA CYS A 118 11.30 -5.87 -2.00
C CYS A 118 10.02 -5.60 -1.21
N ILE A 119 9.04 -4.99 -1.87
CA ILE A 119 7.67 -4.85 -1.39
C ILE A 119 6.78 -5.72 -2.27
N LEU A 120 5.97 -6.57 -1.63
CA LEU A 120 4.92 -7.36 -2.27
C LEU A 120 3.59 -7.09 -1.57
N GLY A 121 2.69 -6.46 -2.27
CA GLY A 121 1.38 -6.05 -1.77
C GLY A 121 0.35 -6.01 -2.89
N THR A 122 -0.46 -4.95 -2.97
CA THR A 122 -1.34 -4.70 -4.12
C THR A 122 -0.52 -4.56 -5.40
N GLY A 123 0.61 -3.84 -5.36
CA GLY A 123 1.66 -3.81 -6.37
C GLY A 123 2.94 -4.48 -5.89
N ALA A 124 4.01 -4.45 -6.70
CA ALA A 124 5.35 -4.93 -6.36
C ALA A 124 6.40 -3.89 -6.69
N ASN A 125 7.45 -3.83 -5.89
CA ASN A 125 8.60 -2.97 -6.16
C ASN A 125 9.86 -3.53 -5.49
N SER A 126 11.03 -3.21 -6.03
CA SER A 126 12.30 -3.65 -5.46
C SER A 126 13.40 -2.62 -5.67
N CYS A 127 14.37 -2.59 -4.76
CA CYS A 127 15.50 -1.68 -4.86
C CYS A 127 16.80 -2.30 -4.35
N LEU A 128 17.91 -1.73 -4.84
CA LEU A 128 19.23 -1.88 -4.27
C LEU A 128 19.49 -0.70 -3.34
N TYR A 129 19.88 -0.99 -2.12
CA TYR A 129 20.12 -0.04 -1.03
C TYR A 129 21.55 -0.11 -0.55
N ASP A 130 22.21 1.04 -0.33
CA ASP A 130 23.61 1.14 0.08
C ASP A 130 23.84 1.25 1.60
N GLY A 131 22.76 1.12 2.40
CA GLY A 131 22.76 1.35 3.85
C GLY A 131 22.27 2.75 4.25
N THR A 132 22.01 3.63 3.29
CA THR A 132 21.53 5.00 3.51
C THR A 132 20.48 5.41 2.48
N ASN A 133 20.74 5.14 1.19
CA ASN A 133 19.93 5.55 0.05
C ASN A 133 19.60 4.38 -0.87
N ILE A 134 18.52 4.52 -1.62
CA ILE A 134 18.24 3.67 -2.77
C ILE A 134 19.15 4.13 -3.91
N ILE A 135 20.00 3.22 -4.41
CA ILE A 135 20.95 3.50 -5.50
C ILE A 135 20.50 2.94 -6.86
N ALA A 136 19.57 1.97 -6.84
CA ALA A 136 18.88 1.48 -8.02
C ALA A 136 17.51 0.92 -7.62
N GLN A 137 16.52 0.98 -8.51
CA GLN A 137 15.22 0.34 -8.31
C GLN A 137 14.65 -0.16 -9.63
N THR A 138 13.83 -1.21 -9.55
CA THR A 138 13.02 -1.66 -10.68
C THR A 138 11.98 -0.58 -11.01
N PRO A 139 11.77 -0.23 -12.29
CA PRO A 139 10.74 0.74 -12.65
C PRO A 139 9.36 0.30 -12.16
N ALA A 140 8.68 1.16 -11.41
CA ALA A 140 7.32 0.92 -10.93
C ALA A 140 6.32 1.21 -12.07
N LEU A 141 6.02 0.21 -12.89
CA LEU A 141 5.17 0.36 -14.08
C LEU A 141 3.69 0.06 -13.81
N GLY A 142 3.35 -0.34 -12.58
CA GLY A 142 2.00 -0.70 -12.17
C GLY A 142 1.54 -2.07 -12.71
N TYR A 143 0.35 -2.51 -12.31
CA TYR A 143 -0.17 -3.87 -12.50
C TYR A 143 -0.47 -4.27 -13.96
N ILE A 144 -0.43 -3.33 -14.91
CA ILE A 144 -0.62 -3.61 -16.33
C ILE A 144 0.72 -3.94 -17.00
N LEU A 145 1.76 -3.16 -16.74
CA LEU A 145 3.05 -3.24 -17.42
C LEU A 145 4.18 -3.77 -16.54
N GLY A 146 3.90 -4.05 -15.27
CA GLY A 146 4.87 -4.51 -14.27
C GLY A 146 4.16 -5.11 -13.07
N ASP A 147 4.68 -4.86 -11.85
CA ASP A 147 4.18 -5.38 -10.58
C ASP A 147 4.20 -6.92 -10.51
N GLU A 148 5.14 -7.57 -11.17
CA GLU A 148 5.28 -9.04 -11.21
C GLU A 148 5.32 -9.60 -9.78
N GLY A 149 4.55 -10.67 -9.55
CA GLY A 149 4.40 -11.30 -8.23
C GLY A 149 3.47 -10.55 -7.25
N SER A 150 2.95 -9.37 -7.62
CA SER A 150 1.99 -8.64 -6.77
C SER A 150 0.63 -9.32 -6.71
N GLY A 151 -0.13 -8.98 -5.66
CA GLY A 151 -1.51 -9.46 -5.53
C GLY A 151 -2.39 -9.08 -6.71
N ALA A 152 -2.21 -7.89 -7.29
CA ALA A 152 -2.99 -7.46 -8.46
C ALA A 152 -2.67 -8.30 -9.70
N VAL A 153 -1.41 -8.62 -9.94
CA VAL A 153 -0.99 -9.46 -11.06
C VAL A 153 -1.44 -10.91 -10.85
N LEU A 154 -1.28 -11.45 -9.65
CA LEU A 154 -1.79 -12.78 -9.31
C LEU A 154 -3.31 -12.87 -9.51
N GLY A 155 -4.08 -11.91 -9.00
CA GLY A 155 -5.52 -11.87 -9.18
C GLY A 155 -5.95 -11.70 -10.63
N ARG A 156 -5.26 -10.87 -11.41
CA ARG A 156 -5.48 -10.74 -12.85
C ARG A 156 -5.26 -12.08 -13.59
N ASN A 157 -4.17 -12.74 -13.29
CA ASN A 157 -3.84 -14.04 -13.90
C ASN A 157 -4.87 -15.10 -13.50
N PHE A 158 -5.28 -15.13 -12.23
CA PHE A 158 -6.33 -16.01 -11.74
C PHE A 158 -7.66 -15.78 -12.47
N LEU A 159 -8.12 -14.52 -12.57
CA LEU A 159 -9.34 -14.19 -13.32
C LEU A 159 -9.26 -14.62 -14.78
N ASN A 160 -8.12 -14.36 -15.43
CA ASN A 160 -7.89 -14.86 -16.79
C ASN A 160 -8.00 -16.40 -16.86
N GLY A 161 -7.39 -17.10 -15.90
CA GLY A 161 -7.38 -18.57 -15.84
C GLY A 161 -8.77 -19.16 -15.72
N ILE A 162 -9.58 -18.66 -14.78
CA ILE A 162 -10.94 -19.17 -14.56
C ILE A 162 -11.92 -18.75 -15.66
N LEU A 163 -11.78 -17.56 -16.24
CA LEU A 163 -12.71 -17.07 -17.27
C LEU A 163 -12.43 -17.64 -18.66
N LYS A 164 -11.17 -17.98 -18.95
CA LYS A 164 -10.78 -18.62 -20.23
C LYS A 164 -10.74 -20.14 -20.17
N GLY A 165 -11.02 -20.74 -19.00
CA GLY A 165 -11.01 -22.19 -18.83
C GLY A 165 -9.61 -22.82 -18.80
N TRP A 166 -8.58 -22.05 -18.42
CA TRP A 166 -7.23 -22.57 -18.20
C TRP A 166 -7.06 -23.17 -16.81
N LEU A 167 -7.90 -22.74 -15.87
CA LEU A 167 -8.02 -23.33 -14.53
C LEU A 167 -9.27 -24.21 -14.44
N PRO A 168 -9.31 -25.17 -13.49
CA PRO A 168 -10.42 -26.09 -13.35
C PRO A 168 -11.78 -25.40 -13.18
N ILE A 169 -12.84 -25.97 -13.76
CA ILE A 169 -14.19 -25.43 -13.70
C ILE A 169 -14.72 -25.42 -12.25
N GLU A 170 -14.32 -26.39 -11.44
CA GLU A 170 -14.64 -26.50 -10.02
C GLU A 170 -14.12 -25.30 -9.23
N LEU A 171 -12.88 -24.89 -9.52
CA LEU A 171 -12.28 -23.72 -8.89
C LEU A 171 -12.98 -22.42 -9.30
N ARG A 172 -13.38 -22.30 -10.58
CA ARG A 172 -14.21 -21.18 -11.04
C ARG A 172 -15.54 -21.13 -10.30
N ASN A 173 -16.24 -22.26 -10.19
CA ASN A 173 -17.54 -22.33 -9.55
C ASN A 173 -17.42 -22.00 -8.05
N LEU A 174 -16.37 -22.49 -7.38
CA LEU A 174 -16.06 -22.17 -6.00
C LEU A 174 -15.87 -20.66 -5.80
N PHE A 175 -15.00 -20.03 -6.62
CA PHE A 175 -14.76 -18.61 -6.57
C PHE A 175 -16.03 -17.79 -6.78
N MET A 176 -16.79 -18.10 -7.83
CA MET A 176 -18.05 -17.39 -8.15
C MET A 176 -19.06 -17.49 -7.01
N SER A 177 -19.16 -18.67 -6.37
CA SER A 177 -20.08 -18.92 -5.26
C SER A 177 -19.64 -18.17 -3.98
N GLU A 178 -18.37 -18.28 -3.58
CA GLU A 178 -17.87 -17.63 -2.35
C GLU A 178 -17.93 -16.10 -2.44
N TRP A 179 -17.62 -15.56 -3.62
CA TRP A 179 -17.59 -14.12 -3.84
C TRP A 179 -18.92 -13.54 -4.31
N GLN A 180 -19.92 -14.40 -4.56
CA GLN A 180 -21.24 -14.02 -5.06
C GLN A 180 -21.14 -13.13 -6.31
N LEU A 181 -20.24 -13.48 -7.22
CA LEU A 181 -19.97 -12.77 -8.46
C LEU A 181 -20.31 -13.61 -9.67
N ASN A 182 -20.78 -12.97 -10.72
CA ASN A 182 -20.84 -13.52 -12.07
C ASN A 182 -19.80 -12.84 -13.00
N VAL A 183 -19.74 -13.29 -14.24
CA VAL A 183 -18.77 -12.74 -15.21
C VAL A 183 -18.98 -11.24 -15.45
N SER A 184 -20.21 -10.77 -15.50
CA SER A 184 -20.53 -9.35 -15.70
C SER A 184 -20.04 -8.50 -14.54
N ASP A 185 -20.23 -8.98 -13.30
CA ASP A 185 -19.76 -8.28 -12.09
C ASP A 185 -18.23 -8.16 -12.07
N ILE A 186 -17.52 -9.22 -12.47
CA ILE A 186 -16.06 -9.18 -12.58
C ILE A 186 -15.62 -8.13 -13.60
N ILE A 187 -16.25 -8.09 -14.77
CA ILE A 187 -15.97 -7.10 -15.82
C ILE A 187 -16.24 -5.68 -15.30
N GLU A 188 -17.33 -5.47 -14.60
CA GLU A 188 -17.66 -4.18 -13.96
C GLU A 188 -16.53 -3.76 -13.00
N LYS A 189 -16.16 -4.64 -12.07
CA LYS A 189 -15.10 -4.39 -11.06
C LYS A 189 -13.73 -4.09 -11.67
N VAL A 190 -13.40 -4.74 -12.78
CA VAL A 190 -12.07 -4.58 -13.41
C VAL A 190 -12.01 -3.36 -14.32
N TYR A 191 -13.10 -2.99 -15.01
CA TYR A 191 -13.07 -1.99 -16.07
C TYR A 191 -13.84 -0.71 -15.79
N ARG A 192 -14.75 -0.69 -14.79
CA ARG A 192 -15.62 0.45 -14.53
C ARG A 192 -15.56 0.98 -13.11
N GLU A 193 -15.31 0.11 -12.14
CA GLU A 193 -15.15 0.54 -10.75
C GLU A 193 -13.77 1.19 -10.50
N PRO A 194 -13.64 2.09 -9.51
CA PRO A 194 -12.37 2.66 -9.11
C PRO A 194 -11.47 1.60 -8.46
N SER A 195 -10.16 1.73 -8.67
CA SER A 195 -9.13 0.88 -8.05
C SER A 195 -9.24 -0.63 -8.37
N PRO A 196 -9.33 -1.03 -9.65
CA PRO A 196 -9.44 -2.44 -10.05
C PRO A 196 -8.26 -3.30 -9.55
N ASN A 197 -7.09 -2.71 -9.39
CA ASN A 197 -5.91 -3.37 -8.81
C ASN A 197 -6.15 -3.85 -7.37
N ARG A 198 -6.92 -3.12 -6.56
CA ARG A 198 -7.29 -3.55 -5.20
C ARG A 198 -8.24 -4.75 -5.22
N PHE A 199 -9.23 -4.72 -6.11
CA PHE A 199 -10.12 -5.86 -6.30
C PHE A 199 -9.32 -7.11 -6.71
N MET A 200 -8.46 -7.00 -7.73
CA MET A 200 -7.63 -8.12 -8.15
C MET A 200 -6.69 -8.60 -7.04
N ALA A 201 -6.04 -7.68 -6.31
CA ALA A 201 -5.14 -8.04 -5.22
C ALA A 201 -5.85 -8.77 -4.06
N SER A 202 -7.12 -8.46 -3.80
CA SER A 202 -7.88 -9.13 -2.75
C SER A 202 -8.07 -10.62 -3.00
N ILE A 203 -8.01 -11.06 -4.26
CA ILE A 203 -8.12 -12.46 -4.69
C ILE A 203 -6.91 -13.31 -4.24
N ALA A 204 -5.76 -12.68 -3.95
CA ALA A 204 -4.56 -13.41 -3.53
C ALA A 204 -4.80 -14.31 -2.30
N ARG A 205 -5.68 -13.92 -1.39
CA ARG A 205 -6.05 -14.75 -0.23
C ARG A 205 -6.81 -16.01 -0.66
N PHE A 206 -7.76 -15.87 -1.60
CA PHE A 206 -8.47 -17.02 -2.16
C PHE A 206 -7.51 -17.99 -2.87
N ILE A 207 -6.57 -17.46 -3.65
CA ILE A 207 -5.53 -18.26 -4.31
C ILE A 207 -4.74 -19.05 -3.25
N ALA A 208 -4.20 -18.37 -2.24
CA ALA A 208 -3.40 -18.99 -1.18
C ALA A 208 -4.18 -20.08 -0.41
N SER A 209 -5.45 -19.82 -0.08
CA SER A 209 -6.29 -20.79 0.66
C SER A 209 -6.66 -22.04 -0.15
N ASN A 210 -6.50 -22.01 -1.46
CA ASN A 210 -6.89 -23.10 -2.34
C ASN A 210 -5.71 -23.80 -3.03
N MET A 211 -4.45 -23.39 -2.78
CA MET A 211 -3.25 -23.95 -3.45
C MET A 211 -3.08 -25.45 -3.20
N ASP A 212 -3.38 -25.94 -2.00
CA ASP A 212 -3.23 -27.36 -1.65
C ASP A 212 -4.23 -28.25 -2.43
N ASN A 213 -5.42 -27.72 -2.72
CA ASN A 213 -6.47 -28.45 -3.43
C ASN A 213 -6.36 -28.30 -4.96
N TYR A 214 -5.70 -27.25 -5.44
CA TYR A 214 -5.55 -26.94 -6.86
C TYR A 214 -4.07 -26.60 -7.17
N PRO A 215 -3.23 -27.62 -7.41
CA PRO A 215 -1.78 -27.42 -7.64
C PRO A 215 -1.45 -26.43 -8.76
N GLN A 216 -2.33 -26.28 -9.76
CA GLN A 216 -2.18 -25.31 -10.85
C GLN A 216 -2.07 -23.85 -10.35
N LEU A 217 -2.54 -23.57 -9.15
CA LEU A 217 -2.39 -22.24 -8.54
C LEU A 217 -0.95 -21.96 -8.10
N ALA A 218 -0.18 -23.00 -7.77
CA ALA A 218 1.23 -22.85 -7.42
C ALA A 218 2.08 -22.37 -8.60
N ASP A 219 1.71 -22.72 -9.83
CA ASP A 219 2.41 -22.28 -11.05
C ASP A 219 2.18 -20.78 -11.35
N MET A 220 1.28 -20.13 -10.61
CA MET A 220 0.95 -18.71 -10.76
C MET A 220 1.73 -17.82 -9.80
N VAL A 221 2.30 -18.39 -8.75
CA VAL A 221 3.02 -17.71 -7.67
C VAL A 221 4.52 -17.87 -7.86
#